data_89909e4f18f03960223368ccd80302d0
#
_entry.id   89909e4f18f03960223368ccd80302d0
#
_cell.length_a   1.000
_cell.length_b   1.000
_cell.length_c   1.000
_cell.angle_alpha   90.00
_cell.angle_beta   90.00
_cell.angle_gamma   90.00
#
_symmetry.space_group_name_H-M   'P 1'
#
loop_
_entity.id
_entity.type
_entity.pdbx_description
1 polymer ?
#
loop_
_entity_poly.entity_id
_entity_poly.type
_entity_poly.pdbx_seq_one_letter_code
_entity_poly.pdbx_strand_id
1 'polypeptide(L)'
;MISRCHSKSQVQREYSESQGKPWLSCVSWEQRKLGEVGKARSGIGFPDAEQGGTEGIPFFKVSDMNLDGNGNEMNHANNYVSAEQIAARRWAPITEVPAVFFAKVGAAVMLNRKRLCRFPFLLDNNTMAYSLDQNVWDADFAKALFETVDLTPLVQVGALPSYNAGDVEAMEIMLPTMAEQEKIGLFFARVDNLITLHQRKPYIHKKEDFQC
;
A
#
# COMPACT_ATOMS: atom_id res chain seq x y z
N MET A 1 -5.71 -2.46 -24.94
CA MET A 1 -5.27 -3.45 -25.97
C MET A 1 -3.82 -3.80 -25.63
N ILE A 2 -3.62 -4.83 -24.79
CA ILE A 2 -2.28 -5.24 -24.33
C ILE A 2 -1.69 -6.14 -25.41
N SER A 3 -0.69 -5.63 -26.13
CA SER A 3 0.04 -6.38 -27.13
C SER A 3 0.88 -7.47 -26.46
N ARG A 4 0.55 -8.74 -26.69
CA ARG A 4 1.37 -9.89 -26.27
C ARG A 4 2.73 -9.81 -26.97
N CYS A 5 3.78 -9.63 -26.19
CA CYS A 5 5.16 -9.75 -26.67
C CYS A 5 5.46 -11.24 -26.94
N HIS A 6 5.41 -11.64 -28.19
CA HIS A 6 5.84 -13.00 -28.59
C HIS A 6 7.37 -13.05 -28.57
N SER A 7 7.92 -14.13 -28.00
CA SER A 7 9.37 -14.39 -28.01
C SER A 7 9.88 -14.43 -29.45
N LYS A 8 10.72 -13.48 -29.81
CA LYS A 8 11.37 -13.46 -31.13
C LYS A 8 12.39 -14.59 -31.21
N SER A 9 12.40 -15.31 -32.34
CA SER A 9 13.37 -16.35 -32.64
C SER A 9 14.81 -15.80 -32.66
N GLN A 10 15.79 -16.66 -32.39
CA GLN A 10 17.21 -16.32 -32.36
C GLN A 10 17.68 -15.59 -33.64
N VAL A 11 17.15 -15.98 -34.79
CA VAL A 11 17.41 -15.35 -36.10
C VAL A 11 16.97 -13.90 -36.19
N GLN A 12 15.86 -13.52 -35.51
CA GLN A 12 15.40 -12.14 -35.48
C GLN A 12 16.23 -11.28 -34.53
N ARG A 13 16.93 -11.87 -33.57
CA ARG A 13 17.87 -11.13 -32.69
C ARG A 13 19.14 -10.74 -33.46
N GLU A 14 19.74 -11.67 -34.16
CA GLU A 14 20.96 -11.41 -34.97
C GLU A 14 20.74 -10.38 -36.07
N TYR A 15 19.56 -10.37 -36.73
CA TYR A 15 19.23 -9.41 -37.76
C TYR A 15 19.04 -7.97 -37.22
N SER A 16 18.64 -7.80 -35.98
CA SER A 16 18.44 -6.47 -35.39
C SER A 16 19.74 -5.86 -34.84
N GLU A 17 20.70 -6.68 -34.42
CA GLU A 17 22.03 -6.22 -33.98
C GLU A 17 22.82 -5.55 -35.13
N SER A 18 22.64 -6.02 -36.35
CA SER A 18 23.33 -5.49 -37.51
C SER A 18 22.86 -4.11 -37.98
N GLN A 19 21.70 -3.63 -37.49
CA GLN A 19 21.07 -2.39 -37.93
C GLN A 19 21.25 -1.19 -36.98
N GLY A 20 21.99 -1.33 -35.87
CA GLY A 20 22.29 -0.21 -34.95
C GLY A 20 21.05 0.44 -34.31
N LYS A 21 19.90 -0.22 -34.32
CA LYS A 21 18.68 0.28 -33.63
C LYS A 21 18.82 0.01 -32.14
N PRO A 22 18.67 1.04 -31.30
CA PRO A 22 18.66 0.81 -29.85
C PRO A 22 17.53 -0.19 -29.56
N TRP A 23 17.85 -1.28 -28.85
CA TRP A 23 16.88 -2.24 -28.39
C TRP A 23 15.82 -1.54 -27.57
N LEU A 24 14.62 -1.50 -28.08
CA LEU A 24 13.46 -1.43 -27.20
C LEU A 24 13.49 -2.76 -26.42
N SER A 25 14.17 -2.75 -25.27
CA SER A 25 14.04 -3.85 -24.32
C SER A 25 12.56 -3.98 -24.06
N CYS A 26 11.97 -5.08 -24.51
CA CYS A 26 10.59 -5.39 -24.17
C CYS A 26 10.59 -5.56 -22.65
N VAL A 27 10.13 -4.54 -21.94
CA VAL A 27 10.04 -4.59 -20.49
C VAL A 27 9.06 -5.71 -20.19
N SER A 28 9.58 -6.81 -19.68
CA SER A 28 8.80 -7.99 -19.35
C SER A 28 8.37 -7.86 -17.89
N TRP A 29 7.10 -7.57 -17.66
CA TRP A 29 6.51 -7.69 -16.33
C TRP A 29 6.30 -9.18 -16.02
N GLU A 30 6.76 -9.59 -14.86
CA GLU A 30 6.67 -10.97 -14.39
C GLU A 30 5.40 -11.17 -13.56
N GLN A 31 4.65 -12.23 -13.86
CA GLN A 31 3.49 -12.61 -13.04
C GLN A 31 3.96 -13.32 -11.77
N ARG A 32 3.58 -12.81 -10.62
CA ARG A 32 3.95 -13.35 -9.30
C ARG A 32 2.72 -13.39 -8.39
N LYS A 33 2.68 -14.33 -7.47
CA LYS A 33 1.70 -14.30 -6.37
C LYS A 33 2.19 -13.36 -5.27
N LEU A 34 1.27 -12.65 -4.62
CA LEU A 34 1.61 -11.77 -3.50
C LEU A 34 2.32 -12.54 -2.38
N GLY A 35 1.93 -13.78 -2.08
CA GLY A 35 2.59 -14.61 -1.06
C GLY A 35 4.03 -15.02 -1.38
N GLU A 36 4.50 -14.88 -2.63
CA GLU A 36 5.89 -15.14 -3.01
C GLU A 36 6.81 -13.92 -2.82
N VAL A 37 6.22 -12.73 -2.75
CA VAL A 37 6.95 -11.46 -2.74
C VAL A 37 6.62 -10.58 -1.53
N GLY A 38 5.92 -11.12 -0.55
CA GLY A 38 5.57 -10.45 0.69
C GLY A 38 4.69 -11.33 1.57
N LYS A 39 4.15 -10.76 2.64
CA LYS A 39 3.36 -11.50 3.62
C LYS A 39 2.17 -10.71 4.13
N ALA A 40 0.99 -11.31 4.08
CA ALA A 40 -0.22 -10.75 4.66
C ALA A 40 -0.36 -11.15 6.14
N ARG A 41 -0.69 -10.19 7.00
CA ARG A 41 -0.95 -10.40 8.43
C ARG A 41 -2.27 -9.76 8.83
N SER A 42 -3.14 -10.55 9.44
CA SER A 42 -4.36 -10.06 10.09
C SER A 42 -4.03 -9.38 11.42
N GLY A 43 -4.81 -8.36 11.75
CA GLY A 43 -4.73 -7.70 13.04
C GLY A 43 -5.23 -8.58 14.19
N ILE A 44 -5.12 -8.05 15.39
CA ILE A 44 -5.37 -8.72 16.67
C ILE A 44 -6.46 -7.98 17.46
N GLY A 45 -7.01 -8.63 18.48
CA GLY A 45 -7.96 -7.98 19.39
C GLY A 45 -7.32 -6.79 20.13
N PHE A 46 -8.03 -5.66 20.15
CA PHE A 46 -7.61 -4.43 20.84
C PHE A 46 -8.64 -4.07 21.92
N PRO A 47 -8.47 -4.55 23.17
CA PRO A 47 -9.42 -4.30 24.25
C PRO A 47 -9.54 -2.81 24.59
N ASP A 48 -10.74 -2.35 24.93
CA ASP A 48 -11.00 -0.94 25.25
C ASP A 48 -10.13 -0.41 26.40
N ALA A 49 -9.81 -1.26 27.37
CA ALA A 49 -8.94 -0.92 28.51
C ALA A 49 -7.49 -0.60 28.11
N GLU A 50 -7.06 -0.96 26.90
CA GLU A 50 -5.72 -0.71 26.41
C GLU A 50 -5.67 0.49 25.43
N GLN A 51 -6.82 1.09 25.12
CA GLN A 51 -6.95 2.20 24.18
C GLN A 51 -6.69 3.55 24.84
N GLY A 52 -6.48 4.58 24.01
CA GLY A 52 -6.33 5.97 24.48
C GLY A 52 -4.91 6.40 24.77
N GLY A 53 -3.89 5.54 24.58
CA GLY A 53 -2.49 5.94 24.66
C GLY A 53 -2.10 6.89 23.52
N THR A 54 -1.16 7.80 23.82
CA THR A 54 -0.70 8.85 22.88
C THR A 54 0.77 8.68 22.47
N GLU A 55 1.48 7.76 23.10
CA GLU A 55 2.90 7.51 22.87
C GLU A 55 3.20 6.01 22.71
N GLY A 56 4.26 5.69 21.99
CA GLY A 56 4.71 4.32 21.75
C GLY A 56 4.48 3.85 20.32
N ILE A 57 4.10 2.58 20.15
CA ILE A 57 3.81 2.00 18.84
C ILE A 57 2.34 2.26 18.48
N PRO A 58 2.05 2.80 17.28
CA PRO A 58 0.67 3.03 16.86
C PRO A 58 -0.08 1.71 16.72
N PHE A 59 -1.33 1.70 17.21
CA PHE A 59 -2.27 0.61 17.05
C PHE A 59 -3.41 1.05 16.13
N PHE A 60 -3.33 0.68 14.86
CA PHE A 60 -4.24 1.15 13.82
C PHE A 60 -5.58 0.41 13.81
N LYS A 61 -6.64 1.20 13.63
CA LYS A 61 -7.99 0.77 13.30
C LYS A 61 -8.39 1.29 11.91
N VAL A 62 -9.45 0.74 11.34
CA VAL A 62 -9.98 1.22 10.04
C VAL A 62 -10.26 2.73 10.06
N SER A 63 -10.76 3.26 11.18
CA SER A 63 -11.06 4.69 11.36
C SER A 63 -9.86 5.60 11.16
N ASP A 64 -8.66 5.12 11.47
CA ASP A 64 -7.44 5.93 11.39
C ASP A 64 -7.09 6.30 9.94
N MET A 65 -7.61 5.55 8.93
CA MET A 65 -7.49 5.93 7.52
C MET A 65 -8.17 7.28 7.18
N ASN A 66 -9.03 7.78 8.05
CA ASN A 66 -9.75 9.04 7.88
C ASN A 66 -9.10 10.21 8.61
N LEU A 67 -8.03 9.98 9.38
CA LEU A 67 -7.32 11.04 10.06
C LEU A 67 -6.64 11.97 9.05
N ASP A 68 -6.58 13.24 9.39
CA ASP A 68 -5.82 14.20 8.60
C ASP A 68 -4.35 13.77 8.49
N GLY A 69 -3.79 13.85 7.30
CA GLY A 69 -2.45 13.34 7.00
C GLY A 69 -2.35 11.85 6.68
N ASN A 70 -3.41 11.04 6.84
CA ASN A 70 -3.43 9.61 6.50
C ASN A 70 -4.04 9.32 5.12
N GLY A 71 -4.14 10.32 4.27
CA GLY A 71 -4.76 10.19 2.93
C GLY A 71 -4.06 9.21 2.00
N ASN A 72 -2.73 9.16 2.01
CA ASN A 72 -1.90 8.32 1.13
C ASN A 72 -1.08 7.30 1.93
N GLU A 73 -0.55 7.70 3.08
CA GLU A 73 0.24 6.86 3.97
C GLU A 73 -0.29 6.97 5.40
N MET A 74 -0.08 5.94 6.21
CA MET A 74 -0.43 5.95 7.63
C MET A 74 0.67 6.72 8.39
N ASN A 75 0.34 7.87 8.95
CA ASN A 75 1.28 8.71 9.70
C ASN A 75 0.86 8.87 11.18
N HIS A 76 -0.44 8.77 11.46
CA HIS A 76 -1.01 9.02 12.78
C HIS A 76 -2.02 7.93 13.16
N ALA A 77 -2.13 7.64 14.44
CA ALA A 77 -3.14 6.76 15.02
C ALA A 77 -3.90 7.49 16.13
N ASN A 78 -5.14 7.08 16.37
CA ASN A 78 -5.87 7.52 17.57
C ASN A 78 -5.40 6.81 18.84
N ASN A 79 -4.67 5.70 18.70
CA ASN A 79 -4.21 4.90 19.81
C ASN A 79 -2.76 4.50 19.60
N TYR A 80 -1.99 4.61 20.67
CA TYR A 80 -0.63 4.12 20.77
C TYR A 80 -0.52 3.20 21.98
N VAL A 81 0.41 2.27 21.94
CA VAL A 81 0.63 1.32 23.03
C VAL A 81 2.08 1.31 23.46
N SER A 82 2.30 1.21 24.77
CA SER A 82 3.63 1.18 25.35
C SER A 82 4.30 -0.18 25.20
N ALA A 83 5.61 -0.24 25.42
CA ALA A 83 6.37 -1.49 25.44
C ALA A 83 5.87 -2.45 26.53
N GLU A 84 5.44 -1.93 27.68
CA GLU A 84 4.89 -2.72 28.79
C GLU A 84 3.57 -3.36 28.39
N GLN A 85 2.67 -2.63 27.72
CA GLN A 85 1.40 -3.19 27.22
C GLN A 85 1.67 -4.28 26.18
N ILE A 86 2.59 -4.05 25.24
CA ILE A 86 2.98 -5.03 24.23
C ILE A 86 3.50 -6.30 24.88
N ALA A 87 4.38 -6.19 25.88
CA ALA A 87 4.93 -7.32 26.60
C ALA A 87 3.86 -8.06 27.40
N ALA A 88 3.03 -7.34 28.17
CA ALA A 88 1.96 -7.92 29.01
C ALA A 88 0.91 -8.68 28.17
N ARG A 89 0.55 -8.13 27.01
CA ARG A 89 -0.42 -8.73 26.09
C ARG A 89 0.19 -9.72 25.11
N ARG A 90 1.53 -9.83 25.06
CA ARG A 90 2.27 -10.66 24.10
C ARG A 90 1.91 -10.30 22.64
N TRP A 91 1.72 -9.02 22.40
CA TRP A 91 1.47 -8.55 21.06
C TRP A 91 2.76 -8.57 20.24
N ALA A 92 2.64 -8.86 18.94
CA ALA A 92 3.75 -8.86 18.01
C ALA A 92 3.54 -7.73 16.98
N PRO A 93 4.19 -6.57 17.13
CA PRO A 93 4.15 -5.53 16.12
C PRO A 93 4.60 -6.02 14.75
N ILE A 94 4.06 -5.45 13.70
CA ILE A 94 4.57 -5.60 12.34
C ILE A 94 5.83 -4.74 12.24
N THR A 95 6.97 -5.38 12.14
CA THR A 95 8.29 -4.75 12.01
C THR A 95 8.85 -4.86 10.60
N GLU A 96 8.30 -5.78 9.81
CA GLU A 96 8.61 -5.94 8.39
C GLU A 96 7.88 -4.85 7.60
N VAL A 97 8.48 -3.67 7.57
CA VAL A 97 8.00 -2.48 6.87
C VAL A 97 8.95 -2.09 5.75
N PRO A 98 8.48 -1.42 4.68
CA PRO A 98 7.12 -0.90 4.49
C PRO A 98 6.06 -1.98 4.30
N ALA A 99 4.84 -1.66 4.72
CA ALA A 99 3.68 -2.55 4.58
C ALA A 99 2.44 -1.78 4.12
N VAL A 100 1.58 -2.43 3.35
CA VAL A 100 0.32 -1.86 2.89
C VAL A 100 -0.79 -2.23 3.86
N PHE A 101 -1.41 -1.24 4.47
CA PHE A 101 -2.51 -1.35 5.44
C PHE A 101 -3.88 -1.23 4.76
N PHE A 102 -4.85 -2.06 5.11
CA PHE A 102 -6.22 -2.04 4.59
C PHE A 102 -7.23 -2.71 5.51
N ALA A 103 -8.53 -2.42 5.30
CA ALA A 103 -9.62 -3.08 6.00
C ALA A 103 -9.81 -4.52 5.46
N LYS A 104 -10.10 -5.47 6.34
CA LYS A 104 -10.41 -6.86 5.95
C LYS A 104 -11.81 -7.34 6.37
N VAL A 105 -12.51 -6.57 7.18
CA VAL A 105 -13.84 -6.95 7.73
C VAL A 105 -14.81 -5.77 7.64
N GLY A 106 -16.07 -6.08 7.34
CA GLY A 106 -17.18 -5.13 7.36
C GLY A 106 -17.29 -4.28 6.11
N ALA A 107 -18.18 -3.28 6.14
CA ALA A 107 -18.49 -2.42 5.01
C ALA A 107 -17.27 -1.64 4.47
N ALA A 108 -16.27 -1.41 5.30
CA ALA A 108 -15.05 -0.70 4.91
C ALA A 108 -14.21 -1.45 3.87
N VAL A 109 -14.37 -2.77 3.77
CA VAL A 109 -13.72 -3.61 2.74
C VAL A 109 -14.15 -3.18 1.35
N MET A 110 -15.44 -2.84 1.17
CA MET A 110 -16.00 -2.42 -0.12
C MET A 110 -15.46 -1.07 -0.61
N LEU A 111 -14.86 -0.28 0.26
CA LEU A 111 -14.20 0.97 -0.12
C LEU A 111 -12.82 0.72 -0.76
N ASN A 112 -12.29 -0.48 -0.64
CA ASN A 112 -11.03 -0.93 -1.23
C ASN A 112 -9.83 0.01 -0.98
N ARG A 113 -9.84 0.76 0.14
CA ARG A 113 -8.80 1.73 0.49
C ARG A 113 -7.57 1.04 1.05
N LYS A 114 -6.41 1.49 0.62
CA LYS A 114 -5.11 1.02 1.09
C LYS A 114 -4.22 2.20 1.42
N ARG A 115 -3.31 2.01 2.39
CA ARG A 115 -2.34 3.03 2.83
C ARG A 115 -0.99 2.38 3.07
N LEU A 116 0.06 3.00 2.63
CA LEU A 116 1.41 2.54 2.96
C LEU A 116 1.76 2.95 4.40
N CYS A 117 2.44 2.08 5.14
CA CYS A 117 3.00 2.36 6.45
C CYS A 117 4.50 2.03 6.44
N ARG A 118 5.35 2.99 6.84
CA ARG A 118 6.82 2.88 6.75
C ARG A 118 7.51 2.65 8.09
N PHE A 119 6.78 2.53 9.17
CA PHE A 119 7.30 2.32 10.52
C PHE A 119 6.55 1.18 11.23
N PRO A 120 7.11 0.58 12.29
CA PRO A 120 6.46 -0.50 13.02
C PRO A 120 5.10 -0.09 13.61
N PHE A 121 4.13 -1.02 13.57
CA PHE A 121 2.76 -0.78 14.02
C PHE A 121 2.04 -2.07 14.44
N LEU A 122 0.91 -1.91 15.10
CA LEU A 122 -0.07 -2.95 15.40
C LEU A 122 -1.37 -2.64 14.68
N LEU A 123 -2.21 -3.65 14.49
CA LEU A 123 -3.52 -3.49 13.85
C LEU A 123 -4.61 -4.23 14.61
N ASP A 124 -5.82 -3.66 14.57
CA ASP A 124 -6.99 -4.32 15.12
C ASP A 124 -7.49 -5.47 14.21
N ASN A 125 -8.35 -6.32 14.78
CA ASN A 125 -8.87 -7.53 14.12
C ASN A 125 -9.71 -7.25 12.86
N ASN A 126 -10.11 -6.00 12.59
CA ASN A 126 -10.86 -5.61 11.39
C ASN A 126 -9.95 -5.17 10.24
N THR A 127 -8.65 -5.16 10.47
CA THR A 127 -7.64 -4.68 9.53
C THR A 127 -6.64 -5.77 9.18
N MET A 128 -5.91 -5.54 8.12
CA MET A 128 -4.82 -6.38 7.63
C MET A 128 -3.70 -5.50 7.09
N ALA A 129 -2.48 -6.00 7.14
CA ALA A 129 -1.36 -5.41 6.43
C ALA A 129 -0.66 -6.47 5.58
N TYR A 130 -0.12 -6.02 4.46
CA TYR A 130 0.74 -6.79 3.59
C TYR A 130 2.15 -6.20 3.63
N SER A 131 3.07 -6.90 4.29
CA SER A 131 4.49 -6.54 4.38
C SER A 131 5.20 -6.83 3.06
N LEU A 132 5.93 -5.86 2.54
CA LEU A 132 6.67 -5.93 1.28
C LEU A 132 8.05 -6.56 1.49
N ASP A 133 8.44 -7.51 0.65
CA ASP A 133 9.84 -7.94 0.59
C ASP A 133 10.66 -6.85 -0.12
N GLN A 134 11.49 -6.14 0.64
CA GLN A 134 12.30 -5.02 0.14
C GLN A 134 13.33 -5.41 -0.93
N ASN A 135 13.63 -6.71 -1.10
CA ASN A 135 14.49 -7.17 -2.20
C ASN A 135 13.74 -7.26 -3.53
N VAL A 136 12.41 -7.20 -3.50
CA VAL A 136 11.53 -7.38 -4.67
C VAL A 136 10.71 -6.13 -4.97
N TRP A 137 10.42 -5.29 -3.93
CA TRP A 137 9.55 -4.14 -4.04
C TRP A 137 10.26 -2.80 -3.82
N ASP A 138 10.04 -1.87 -4.74
CA ASP A 138 10.10 -0.45 -4.42
C ASP A 138 8.81 -0.03 -3.70
N ALA A 139 8.94 0.69 -2.58
CA ALA A 139 7.80 1.01 -1.72
C ALA A 139 6.80 1.99 -2.38
N ASP A 140 7.29 2.98 -3.13
CA ASP A 140 6.45 3.96 -3.80
C ASP A 140 5.74 3.36 -5.01
N PHE A 141 6.42 2.44 -5.71
CA PHE A 141 5.79 1.62 -6.74
C PHE A 141 4.70 0.73 -6.15
N ALA A 142 5.00 0.02 -5.04
CA ALA A 142 4.01 -0.82 -4.37
C ALA A 142 2.77 -0.02 -3.95
N LYS A 143 2.96 1.18 -3.38
CA LYS A 143 1.86 2.09 -3.05
C LYS A 143 0.98 2.39 -4.28
N ALA A 144 1.60 2.77 -5.41
CA ALA A 144 0.88 3.07 -6.64
C ALA A 144 0.18 1.84 -7.22
N LEU A 145 0.84 0.67 -7.22
CA LEU A 145 0.25 -0.59 -7.70
C LEU A 145 -0.95 -0.99 -6.86
N PHE A 146 -0.84 -0.95 -5.52
CA PHE A 146 -1.93 -1.34 -4.63
C PHE A 146 -3.18 -0.44 -4.75
N GLU A 147 -3.06 0.80 -5.20
CA GLU A 147 -4.24 1.61 -5.55
C GLU A 147 -5.03 1.01 -6.72
N THR A 148 -4.39 0.26 -7.62
CA THR A 148 -5.05 -0.42 -8.75
C THR A 148 -5.54 -1.83 -8.42
N VAL A 149 -5.02 -2.45 -7.35
CA VAL A 149 -5.41 -3.81 -6.92
C VAL A 149 -6.80 -3.76 -6.31
N ASP A 150 -7.73 -4.54 -6.84
CA ASP A 150 -9.07 -4.68 -6.27
C ASP A 150 -9.13 -5.93 -5.36
N LEU A 151 -9.34 -5.72 -4.05
CA LEU A 151 -9.50 -6.78 -3.06
C LEU A 151 -10.97 -7.18 -2.87
N THR A 152 -11.92 -6.47 -3.45
CA THR A 152 -13.35 -6.75 -3.25
C THR A 152 -13.80 -8.11 -3.78
N PRO A 153 -13.22 -8.67 -4.86
CA PRO A 153 -13.55 -10.02 -5.30
C PRO A 153 -13.19 -11.14 -4.31
N LEU A 154 -12.26 -10.86 -3.36
CA LEU A 154 -11.89 -11.81 -2.31
C LEU A 154 -12.93 -11.93 -1.21
N VAL A 155 -13.88 -10.99 -1.15
CA VAL A 155 -14.86 -10.92 -0.07
C VAL A 155 -15.79 -12.13 -0.10
N GLN A 156 -15.74 -12.89 0.98
CA GLN A 156 -16.66 -13.99 1.19
C GLN A 156 -18.04 -13.43 1.61
N VAL A 157 -19.07 -13.86 0.89
CA VAL A 157 -20.45 -13.45 1.15
C VAL A 157 -20.95 -14.17 2.40
N GLY A 158 -21.21 -13.40 3.46
CA GLY A 158 -21.70 -13.88 4.74
C GLY A 158 -22.40 -12.77 5.52
N ALA A 159 -22.72 -13.03 6.78
CA ALA A 159 -23.32 -12.02 7.66
C ALA A 159 -22.41 -10.78 7.83
N LEU A 160 -21.11 -10.96 7.70
CA LEU A 160 -20.12 -9.90 7.74
C LEU A 160 -19.10 -10.11 6.59
N PRO A 161 -19.02 -9.20 5.61
CA PRO A 161 -18.08 -9.29 4.51
C PRO A 161 -16.64 -9.35 5.04
N SER A 162 -15.85 -10.35 4.60
CA SER A 162 -14.45 -10.50 5.03
C SER A 162 -13.64 -11.38 4.06
N TYR A 163 -12.32 -11.29 4.15
CA TYR A 163 -11.36 -12.19 3.52
C TYR A 163 -10.18 -12.45 4.46
N ASN A 164 -9.41 -13.49 4.18
CA ASN A 164 -8.27 -13.89 5.01
C ASN A 164 -6.91 -13.58 4.34
N ALA A 165 -5.82 -13.78 5.08
CA ALA A 165 -4.47 -13.50 4.58
C ALA A 165 -4.11 -14.39 3.38
N GLY A 166 -4.51 -15.67 3.40
CA GLY A 166 -4.24 -16.58 2.29
C GLY A 166 -4.94 -16.18 0.99
N ASP A 167 -6.13 -15.57 1.08
CA ASP A 167 -6.84 -15.07 -0.09
C ASP A 167 -6.03 -13.92 -0.76
N VAL A 168 -5.46 -13.03 0.06
CA VAL A 168 -4.60 -11.94 -0.43
C VAL A 168 -3.29 -12.48 -1.01
N GLU A 169 -2.64 -13.41 -0.32
CA GLU A 169 -1.38 -14.00 -0.75
C GLU A 169 -1.51 -14.82 -2.04
N ALA A 170 -2.70 -15.36 -2.32
CA ALA A 170 -3.00 -16.10 -3.55
C ALA A 170 -3.19 -15.21 -4.78
N MET A 171 -3.39 -13.90 -4.61
CA MET A 171 -3.59 -12.98 -5.72
C MET A 171 -2.35 -12.89 -6.61
N GLU A 172 -2.61 -12.85 -7.91
CA GLU A 172 -1.57 -12.67 -8.93
C GLU A 172 -1.45 -11.20 -9.32
N ILE A 173 -0.22 -10.74 -9.42
CA ILE A 173 0.15 -9.39 -9.82
C ILE A 173 1.22 -9.44 -10.90
N MET A 174 1.38 -8.33 -11.60
CA MET A 174 2.45 -8.17 -12.58
C MET A 174 3.50 -7.23 -11.99
N LEU A 175 4.76 -7.69 -11.93
CA LEU A 175 5.89 -6.92 -11.41
C LEU A 175 6.92 -6.64 -12.50
N PRO A 176 7.32 -5.38 -12.70
CA PRO A 176 8.47 -5.03 -13.51
C PRO A 176 9.78 -5.25 -12.76
N THR A 177 10.88 -5.03 -13.43
CA THR A 177 12.21 -5.00 -12.78
C THR A 177 12.29 -3.92 -11.72
N MET A 178 13.14 -4.09 -10.69
CA MET A 178 13.34 -3.10 -9.63
C MET A 178 13.64 -1.70 -10.19
N ALA A 179 14.54 -1.60 -11.18
CA ALA A 179 14.89 -0.33 -11.81
C ALA A 179 13.71 0.38 -12.50
N GLU A 180 12.72 -0.36 -12.94
CA GLU A 180 11.48 0.18 -13.51
C GLU A 180 10.49 0.54 -12.40
N GLN A 181 10.39 -0.29 -11.35
CA GLN A 181 9.59 0.02 -10.17
C GLN A 181 10.02 1.37 -9.57
N GLU A 182 11.32 1.60 -9.36
CA GLU A 182 11.87 2.85 -8.84
C GLU A 182 11.47 4.07 -9.70
N LYS A 183 11.52 3.94 -11.03
CA LYS A 183 11.12 5.04 -11.94
C LYS A 183 9.63 5.34 -11.85
N ILE A 184 8.80 4.29 -11.83
CA ILE A 184 7.34 4.43 -11.72
C ILE A 184 6.97 4.99 -10.35
N GLY A 185 7.54 4.43 -9.28
CA GLY A 185 7.31 4.87 -7.90
C GLY A 185 7.66 6.34 -7.71
N LEU A 186 8.85 6.74 -8.16
CA LEU A 186 9.29 8.15 -8.11
C LEU A 186 8.36 9.09 -8.88
N PHE A 187 7.86 8.66 -10.03
CA PHE A 187 6.91 9.45 -10.80
C PHE A 187 5.63 9.71 -10.00
N PHE A 188 5.00 8.67 -9.46
CA PHE A 188 3.77 8.81 -8.67
C PHE A 188 3.98 9.55 -7.35
N ALA A 189 5.09 9.33 -6.65
CA ALA A 189 5.45 10.08 -5.45
C ALA A 189 5.56 11.60 -5.72
N ARG A 190 6.11 11.99 -6.86
CA ARG A 190 6.16 13.41 -7.28
C ARG A 190 4.77 13.97 -7.57
N VAL A 191 3.90 13.20 -8.22
CA VAL A 191 2.50 13.61 -8.48
C VAL A 191 1.75 13.80 -7.17
N ASP A 192 1.84 12.88 -6.23
CA ASP A 192 1.22 12.97 -4.90
C ASP A 192 1.69 14.22 -4.14
N ASN A 193 2.98 14.52 -4.18
CA ASN A 193 3.54 15.72 -3.56
C ASN A 193 2.96 17.00 -4.19
N LEU A 194 2.83 17.06 -5.52
CA LEU A 194 2.24 18.21 -6.21
C LEU A 194 0.77 18.40 -5.83
N ILE A 195 -0.01 17.32 -5.76
CA ILE A 195 -1.42 17.35 -5.32
C ILE A 195 -1.51 17.90 -3.89
N THR A 196 -0.71 17.34 -2.98
CA THR A 196 -0.68 17.75 -1.56
C THR A 196 -0.31 19.23 -1.42
N LEU A 197 0.70 19.71 -2.13
CA LEU A 197 1.10 21.12 -2.11
C LEU A 197 0.00 22.04 -2.65
N HIS A 198 -0.72 21.59 -3.68
CA HIS A 198 -1.80 22.37 -4.26
C HIS A 198 -3.01 22.48 -3.31
N GLN A 199 -3.32 21.41 -2.59
CA GLN A 199 -4.39 21.38 -1.59
C GLN A 199 -4.08 22.21 -0.35
N ARG A 200 -2.79 22.40 0.01
CA ARG A 200 -2.34 23.20 1.16
C ARG A 200 -2.25 24.70 0.90
N LYS A 201 -2.52 25.19 -0.33
CA LYS A 201 -2.55 26.65 -0.59
C LYS A 201 -3.65 27.27 0.26
N PRO A 202 -3.34 28.21 1.19
CA PRO A 202 -4.36 28.87 1.97
C PRO A 202 -5.29 29.63 1.03
N TYR A 203 -6.57 29.50 1.24
CA TYR A 203 -7.58 30.36 0.62
C TYR A 203 -7.29 31.78 1.15
N ILE A 204 -6.58 32.59 0.36
CA ILE A 204 -6.40 33.99 0.65
C ILE A 204 -7.75 34.64 0.38
N HIS A 205 -8.58 34.74 1.44
CA HIS A 205 -9.70 35.67 1.43
C HIS A 205 -9.10 37.08 1.25
N LYS A 206 -9.19 37.63 0.05
CA LYS A 206 -9.18 39.07 -0.15
C LYS A 206 -10.39 39.60 0.63
N LYS A 207 -10.15 40.13 1.84
CA LYS A 207 -11.03 41.13 2.41
C LYS A 207 -10.89 42.36 1.53
N GLU A 208 -11.84 42.56 0.63
CA GLU A 208 -12.06 43.89 0.06
C GLU A 208 -12.62 44.72 1.18
N ASP A 209 -11.78 45.58 1.75
CA ASP A 209 -12.21 46.67 2.63
C ASP A 209 -13.04 47.64 1.80
N PHE A 210 -14.35 47.46 1.85
CA PHE A 210 -15.28 48.53 1.50
C PHE A 210 -15.22 49.55 2.63
N GLN A 211 -14.38 50.56 2.47
CA GLN A 211 -14.54 51.83 3.20
C GLN A 211 -15.61 52.66 2.49
N CYS A 212 -16.74 52.91 3.18
CA CYS A 212 -17.64 53.99 2.91
C CYS A 212 -17.07 55.28 3.54
#